data_97223cdb039c334f3f9e36a13232dfb7
#
_entry.id   97223cdb039c334f3f9e36a13232dfb7
#
_cell.length_a   1.000
_cell.length_b   1.000
_cell.length_c   1.000
_cell.angle_alpha   90.00
_cell.angle_beta   90.00
_cell.angle_gamma   90.00
#
_symmetry.space_group_name_H-M   'P 1'
#
loop_
_entity.id
_entity.type
_entity.pdbx_description
1 polymer ?
#
loop_
_entity_poly.entity_id
_entity_poly.type
_entity_poly.pdbx_seq_one_letter_code
_entity_poly.pdbx_strand_id
1 'polypeptide(L)'
;MGAETTPASASAGRGRPRLERPRRPGTTAREQILDAAAELFTNHGYASTSTRRIADEVGVRQASLYHHFATKDDILDALLAGTVDEALRLGAELLDGAGTAAQRLHILAVADARQLCAGRWNLGALYLLPELRTDRFAPFRQRRAELREVYRRLSDAVIAECGGPPAAADLPFRLVESVVNTRSDEVEGTPAQPWVIAEAALRILGFDGDFSPLVTATAARLGVRPPQTPAR
;
A
#
# COMPACT_ATOMS: atom_id res chain seq x y z
N MET A 1 25.37 8.91 69.13
CA MET A 1 24.96 10.01 68.23
C MET A 1 25.49 9.66 66.85
N GLY A 2 24.67 8.99 66.09
CA GLY A 2 24.97 8.58 64.71
C GLY A 2 23.95 9.21 63.81
N ALA A 3 24.38 10.01 62.86
CA ALA A 3 23.53 10.63 61.87
C ALA A 3 23.38 9.68 60.65
N GLU A 4 22.18 9.20 60.42
CA GLU A 4 21.81 8.44 59.21
C GLU A 4 21.63 9.41 58.02
N THR A 5 22.41 9.20 56.98
CA THR A 5 22.31 9.93 55.73
C THR A 5 21.46 9.09 54.76
N THR A 6 20.24 9.52 54.50
CA THR A 6 19.33 8.92 53.50
C THR A 6 19.74 9.36 52.08
N PRO A 7 19.89 8.48 51.09
CA PRO A 7 20.13 8.88 49.70
C PRO A 7 18.83 9.32 49.03
N ALA A 8 18.85 10.47 48.41
CA ALA A 8 17.78 11.02 47.62
C ALA A 8 17.53 10.18 46.36
N SER A 9 16.33 9.62 46.25
CA SER A 9 15.81 8.94 45.09
C SER A 9 15.57 9.94 43.95
N ALA A 10 16.33 9.83 42.86
CA ALA A 10 16.09 10.55 41.61
C ALA A 10 14.82 10.00 40.93
N SER A 11 13.75 10.75 41.03
CA SER A 11 12.50 10.51 40.27
C SER A 11 12.73 10.73 38.81
N ALA A 12 12.86 9.63 38.04
CA ALA A 12 12.79 9.67 36.59
C ALA A 12 11.41 10.17 36.15
N GLY A 13 11.35 11.31 35.49
CA GLY A 13 10.13 11.94 35.00
C GLY A 13 9.38 11.02 34.02
N ARG A 14 8.40 10.30 34.51
CA ARG A 14 7.39 9.65 33.67
C ARG A 14 6.58 10.73 32.97
N GLY A 15 6.72 10.82 31.65
CA GLY A 15 5.86 11.67 30.84
C GLY A 15 4.39 11.44 31.19
N ARG A 16 3.65 12.54 31.40
CA ARG A 16 2.24 12.54 31.81
C ARG A 16 1.44 11.66 30.85
N PRO A 17 0.68 10.67 31.33
CA PRO A 17 -0.16 9.82 30.48
C PRO A 17 -1.13 10.67 29.65
N ARG A 18 -1.30 10.35 28.37
CA ARG A 18 -2.28 10.98 27.48
C ARG A 18 -3.67 10.72 28.05
N LEU A 19 -4.34 11.76 28.55
CA LEU A 19 -5.65 11.66 29.23
C LEU A 19 -6.84 11.51 28.27
N GLU A 20 -6.65 11.57 26.96
CA GLU A 20 -7.70 11.42 25.96
C GLU A 20 -7.53 10.14 25.15
N ARG A 21 -8.67 9.48 24.86
CA ARG A 21 -8.70 8.33 23.94
C ARG A 21 -8.12 8.77 22.59
N PRO A 22 -7.37 7.89 21.91
CA PRO A 22 -6.86 8.19 20.57
C PRO A 22 -8.03 8.62 19.66
N ARG A 23 -7.93 9.79 19.05
CA ARG A 23 -8.96 10.32 18.15
C ARG A 23 -8.96 9.61 16.80
N ARG A 24 -7.90 8.83 16.50
CA ARG A 24 -7.65 8.21 15.21
C ARG A 24 -7.20 6.77 15.33
N PRO A 25 -7.40 5.95 14.29
CA PRO A 25 -6.82 4.62 14.19
C PRO A 25 -5.29 4.66 14.32
N GLY A 26 -4.72 3.56 14.83
CA GLY A 26 -3.29 3.42 15.04
C GLY A 26 -2.90 3.39 16.52
N THR A 27 -1.89 2.57 16.82
CA THR A 27 -1.38 2.35 18.18
C THR A 27 -0.27 3.34 18.53
N THR A 28 0.39 3.92 17.54
CA THR A 28 1.49 4.88 17.68
C THR A 28 1.11 6.26 17.17
N ALA A 29 1.79 7.29 17.69
CA ALA A 29 1.60 8.66 17.19
C ALA A 29 1.95 8.77 15.69
N ARG A 30 2.95 8.01 15.23
CA ARG A 30 3.35 7.97 13.82
C ARG A 30 2.24 7.45 12.93
N GLU A 31 1.56 6.36 13.31
CA GLU A 31 0.43 5.79 12.57
C GLU A 31 -0.76 6.75 12.54
N GLN A 32 -1.08 7.41 13.67
CA GLN A 32 -2.15 8.39 13.74
C GLN A 32 -1.88 9.63 12.86
N ILE A 33 -0.61 10.07 12.76
CA ILE A 33 -0.20 11.15 11.86
C ILE A 33 -0.38 10.73 10.39
N LEU A 34 0.01 9.49 10.05
CA LEU A 34 -0.16 8.96 8.69
C LEU A 34 -1.64 8.83 8.32
N ASP A 35 -2.50 8.33 9.21
CA ASP A 35 -3.95 8.25 8.97
C ASP A 35 -4.58 9.64 8.75
N ALA A 36 -4.23 10.63 9.60
CA ALA A 36 -4.71 12.00 9.45
C ALA A 36 -4.24 12.65 8.15
N ALA A 37 -2.96 12.45 7.81
CA ALA A 37 -2.39 12.98 6.58
C ALA A 37 -3.01 12.32 5.34
N ALA A 38 -3.21 11.01 5.37
CA ALA A 38 -3.88 10.27 4.31
C ALA A 38 -5.27 10.83 4.01
N GLU A 39 -6.08 11.04 5.05
CA GLU A 39 -7.39 11.68 4.92
C GLU A 39 -7.31 13.07 4.30
N LEU A 40 -6.48 13.92 4.89
CA LEU A 40 -6.37 15.32 4.47
C LEU A 40 -5.81 15.45 3.04
N PHE A 41 -4.82 14.64 2.67
CA PHE A 41 -4.24 14.68 1.33
C PHE A 41 -5.20 14.18 0.26
N THR A 42 -6.00 13.14 0.55
CA THR A 42 -6.95 12.58 -0.41
C THR A 42 -8.22 13.43 -0.55
N ASN A 43 -8.73 13.99 0.56
CA ASN A 43 -10.01 14.72 0.55
C ASN A 43 -9.86 16.21 0.30
N HIS A 44 -8.75 16.82 0.74
CA HIS A 44 -8.53 18.27 0.64
C HIS A 44 -7.38 18.66 -0.28
N GLY A 45 -6.63 17.66 -0.76
CA GLY A 45 -5.45 17.87 -1.59
C GLY A 45 -4.17 18.13 -0.79
N TYR A 46 -3.05 17.68 -1.35
CA TYR A 46 -1.74 17.81 -0.73
C TYR A 46 -1.33 19.26 -0.53
N ALA A 47 -1.44 20.12 -1.57
CA ALA A 47 -0.97 21.51 -1.51
C ALA A 47 -1.70 22.32 -0.43
N SER A 48 -3.00 22.13 -0.25
CA SER A 48 -3.84 22.87 0.72
C SER A 48 -3.75 22.33 2.17
N THR A 49 -3.04 21.23 2.40
CA THR A 49 -2.88 20.63 3.73
C THR A 49 -1.56 21.08 4.36
N SER A 50 -1.61 21.60 5.59
CA SER A 50 -0.43 21.97 6.39
C SER A 50 -0.12 20.93 7.47
N THR A 51 1.14 20.86 7.91
CA THR A 51 1.55 20.03 9.06
C THR A 51 0.85 20.43 10.36
N ARG A 52 0.51 21.70 10.51
CA ARG A 52 -0.29 22.18 11.65
C ARG A 52 -1.69 21.56 11.63
N ARG A 53 -2.37 21.56 10.47
CA ARG A 53 -3.70 20.94 10.34
C ARG A 53 -3.63 19.45 10.64
N ILE A 54 -2.60 18.74 10.18
CA ILE A 54 -2.40 17.32 10.50
C ILE A 54 -2.23 17.12 12.01
N ALA A 55 -1.42 17.96 12.67
CA ALA A 55 -1.20 17.87 14.12
C ALA A 55 -2.49 18.14 14.93
N ASP A 56 -3.27 19.13 14.51
CA ASP A 56 -4.57 19.46 15.12
C ASP A 56 -5.57 18.28 15.01
N GLU A 57 -5.62 17.62 13.85
CA GLU A 57 -6.47 16.43 13.62
C GLU A 57 -6.09 15.23 14.50
N VAL A 58 -4.81 15.04 14.79
CA VAL A 58 -4.32 13.98 15.69
C VAL A 58 -4.49 14.37 17.16
N GLY A 59 -4.63 15.66 17.45
CA GLY A 59 -4.64 16.18 18.81
C GLY A 59 -3.24 16.21 19.45
N VAL A 60 -2.19 16.46 18.66
CA VAL A 60 -0.81 16.63 19.14
C VAL A 60 -0.29 18.03 18.85
N ARG A 61 0.76 18.43 19.56
CA ARG A 61 1.45 19.68 19.22
C ARG A 61 2.24 19.51 17.92
N GLN A 62 2.30 20.54 17.10
CA GLN A 62 3.08 20.54 15.85
C GLN A 62 4.56 20.16 16.08
N ALA A 63 5.16 20.57 17.20
CA ALA A 63 6.52 20.16 17.59
C ALA A 63 6.62 18.61 17.75
N SER A 64 5.58 17.97 18.29
CA SER A 64 5.54 16.51 18.41
C SER A 64 5.45 15.82 17.04
N LEU A 65 4.72 16.40 16.08
CA LEU A 65 4.68 15.89 14.71
C LEU A 65 6.08 15.92 14.07
N TYR A 66 6.84 17.01 14.27
CA TYR A 66 8.20 17.14 13.73
C TYR A 66 9.22 16.16 14.31
N HIS A 67 8.96 15.56 15.49
CA HIS A 67 9.77 14.45 15.98
C HIS A 67 9.59 13.16 15.16
N HIS A 68 8.46 13.00 14.47
CA HIS A 68 8.16 11.83 13.64
C HIS A 68 8.45 12.05 12.17
N PHE A 69 8.22 13.25 11.66
CA PHE A 69 8.39 13.63 10.26
C PHE A 69 8.92 15.06 10.17
N ALA A 70 10.12 15.22 9.61
CA ALA A 70 10.77 16.52 9.51
C ALA A 70 10.01 17.49 8.58
N THR A 71 9.35 16.97 7.55
CA THR A 71 8.62 17.76 6.55
C THR A 71 7.28 17.12 6.19
N LYS A 72 6.42 17.88 5.50
CA LYS A 72 5.17 17.34 4.91
C LYS A 72 5.48 16.32 3.82
N ASP A 73 6.57 16.51 3.08
CA ASP A 73 7.03 15.60 2.04
C ASP A 73 7.44 14.24 2.62
N ASP A 74 8.01 14.19 3.83
CA ASP A 74 8.36 12.93 4.50
C ASP A 74 7.12 12.13 4.89
N ILE A 75 6.03 12.81 5.24
CA ILE A 75 4.75 12.18 5.49
C ILE A 75 4.19 11.59 4.19
N LEU A 76 4.22 12.36 3.10
CA LEU A 76 3.76 11.90 1.78
C LEU A 76 4.60 10.71 1.30
N ASP A 77 5.92 10.78 1.40
CA ASP A 77 6.82 9.68 1.01
C ASP A 77 6.53 8.40 1.80
N ALA A 78 6.30 8.50 3.11
CA ALA A 78 5.93 7.35 3.95
C ALA A 78 4.58 6.72 3.55
N LEU A 79 3.58 7.53 3.19
CA LEU A 79 2.29 7.06 2.69
C LEU A 79 2.44 6.34 1.35
N LEU A 80 3.20 6.92 0.44
CA LEU A 80 3.44 6.36 -0.90
C LEU A 80 4.27 5.07 -0.84
N ALA A 81 5.30 5.01 0.00
CA ALA A 81 6.09 3.81 0.23
C ALA A 81 5.20 2.63 0.65
N GLY A 82 4.26 2.88 1.57
CA GLY A 82 3.31 1.87 2.03
C GLY A 82 2.41 1.29 0.92
N THR A 83 2.30 1.92 -0.24
CA THR A 83 1.49 1.42 -1.37
C THR A 83 2.26 0.54 -2.36
N VAL A 84 3.60 0.54 -2.31
CA VAL A 84 4.46 -0.10 -3.33
C VAL A 84 5.37 -1.16 -2.72
N ASP A 85 5.90 -0.93 -1.51
CA ASP A 85 7.02 -1.71 -0.98
C ASP A 85 6.67 -3.18 -0.77
N GLU A 86 5.45 -3.50 -0.31
CA GLU A 86 5.01 -4.88 -0.08
C GLU A 86 4.84 -5.64 -1.40
N ALA A 87 4.20 -5.01 -2.41
CA ALA A 87 4.04 -5.61 -3.73
C ALA A 87 5.39 -5.82 -4.42
N LEU A 88 6.33 -4.87 -4.28
CA LEU A 88 7.67 -4.98 -4.83
C LEU A 88 8.46 -6.13 -4.18
N ARG A 89 8.41 -6.25 -2.85
CA ARG A 89 9.04 -7.35 -2.11
C ARG A 89 8.48 -8.71 -2.55
N LEU A 90 7.15 -8.85 -2.56
CA LEU A 90 6.49 -10.07 -3.01
C LEU A 90 6.83 -10.39 -4.48
N GLY A 91 6.83 -9.38 -5.33
CA GLY A 91 7.15 -9.52 -6.74
C GLY A 91 8.59 -10.03 -6.96
N ALA A 92 9.55 -9.53 -6.20
CA ALA A 92 10.94 -10.01 -6.24
C ALA A 92 11.03 -11.51 -5.87
N GLU A 93 10.31 -11.95 -4.82
CA GLU A 93 10.23 -13.36 -4.44
C GLU A 93 9.60 -14.23 -5.56
N LEU A 94 8.58 -13.70 -6.24
CA LEU A 94 7.84 -14.43 -7.27
C LEU A 94 8.62 -14.55 -8.60
N LEU A 95 9.54 -13.66 -8.91
CA LEU A 95 10.34 -13.73 -10.14
C LEU A 95 11.13 -15.05 -10.24
N ASP A 96 11.71 -15.49 -9.13
CA ASP A 96 12.50 -16.71 -9.04
C ASP A 96 11.74 -17.84 -8.32
N GLY A 97 10.45 -17.62 -8.02
CA GLY A 97 9.59 -18.54 -7.27
C GLY A 97 9.18 -19.77 -8.08
N ALA A 98 8.78 -20.83 -7.37
CA ALA A 98 8.19 -22.03 -7.96
C ALA A 98 6.78 -21.75 -8.54
N GLY A 99 6.36 -22.61 -9.46
CA GLY A 99 5.05 -22.53 -10.13
C GLY A 99 5.11 -21.93 -11.53
N THR A 100 3.99 -21.97 -12.24
CA THR A 100 3.88 -21.40 -13.59
C THR A 100 3.96 -19.88 -13.57
N ALA A 101 4.31 -19.25 -14.69
CA ALA A 101 4.32 -17.80 -14.79
C ALA A 101 2.91 -17.22 -14.51
N ALA A 102 1.86 -17.87 -15.00
CA ALA A 102 0.48 -17.48 -14.72
C ALA A 102 0.16 -17.50 -13.22
N GLN A 103 0.60 -18.53 -12.47
CA GLN A 103 0.39 -18.61 -11.03
C GLN A 103 1.10 -17.46 -10.29
N ARG A 104 2.36 -17.19 -10.64
CA ARG A 104 3.16 -16.14 -10.01
C ARG A 104 2.57 -14.75 -10.26
N LEU A 105 2.19 -14.45 -11.50
CA LEU A 105 1.54 -13.17 -11.85
C LEU A 105 0.18 -13.02 -11.15
N HIS A 106 -0.62 -14.09 -11.09
CA HIS A 106 -1.91 -14.08 -10.39
C HIS A 106 -1.76 -13.75 -8.90
N ILE A 107 -0.77 -14.35 -8.22
CA ILE A 107 -0.48 -14.07 -6.81
C ILE A 107 -0.13 -12.58 -6.63
N LEU A 108 0.78 -12.04 -7.46
CA LEU A 108 1.19 -10.64 -7.36
C LEU A 108 0.01 -9.70 -7.60
N ALA A 109 -0.76 -9.94 -8.67
CA ALA A 109 -1.88 -9.07 -9.06
C ALA A 109 -2.98 -9.05 -7.98
N VAL A 110 -3.33 -10.20 -7.40
CA VAL A 110 -4.31 -10.27 -6.30
C VAL A 110 -3.78 -9.55 -5.05
N ALA A 111 -2.51 -9.78 -4.66
CA ALA A 111 -1.92 -9.17 -3.48
C ALA A 111 -1.90 -7.63 -3.58
N ASP A 112 -1.39 -7.11 -4.69
CA ASP A 112 -1.25 -5.67 -4.95
C ASP A 112 -2.61 -4.99 -5.06
N ALA A 113 -3.55 -5.53 -5.84
CA ALA A 113 -4.91 -5.00 -5.94
C ALA A 113 -5.62 -5.02 -4.57
N ARG A 114 -5.45 -6.08 -3.77
CA ARG A 114 -6.01 -6.15 -2.41
C ARG A 114 -5.44 -5.07 -1.50
N GLN A 115 -4.14 -4.84 -1.55
CA GLN A 115 -3.47 -3.78 -0.80
C GLN A 115 -4.03 -2.40 -1.16
N LEU A 116 -4.19 -2.11 -2.46
CA LEU A 116 -4.79 -0.86 -2.94
C LEU A 116 -6.27 -0.72 -2.55
N CYS A 117 -7.02 -1.83 -2.43
CA CYS A 117 -8.40 -1.85 -1.96
C CYS A 117 -8.54 -1.70 -0.44
N ALA A 118 -7.61 -2.25 0.35
CA ALA A 118 -7.79 -2.44 1.79
C ALA A 118 -7.66 -1.16 2.62
N GLY A 119 -6.95 -0.15 2.13
CA GLY A 119 -6.74 1.10 2.85
C GLY A 119 -8.04 1.90 3.02
N ARG A 120 -8.24 2.51 4.19
CA ARG A 120 -9.35 3.45 4.43
C ARG A 120 -9.36 4.60 3.43
N TRP A 121 -8.17 5.08 3.05
CA TRP A 121 -7.97 6.21 2.15
C TRP A 121 -7.43 5.74 0.80
N ASN A 122 -7.86 6.37 -0.30
CA ASN A 122 -7.40 6.04 -1.64
C ASN A 122 -6.01 6.66 -1.92
N LEU A 123 -4.97 6.09 -1.31
CA LEU A 123 -3.59 6.61 -1.45
C LEU A 123 -3.07 6.59 -2.89
N GLY A 124 -3.56 5.68 -3.72
CA GLY A 124 -3.20 5.64 -5.14
C GLY A 124 -3.59 6.90 -5.90
N ALA A 125 -4.63 7.62 -5.47
CA ALA A 125 -5.00 8.91 -6.07
C ALA A 125 -3.88 9.95 -5.97
N LEU A 126 -2.99 9.81 -4.99
CA LEU A 126 -1.83 10.69 -4.81
C LEU A 126 -0.74 10.47 -5.88
N TYR A 127 -0.77 9.38 -6.66
CA TYR A 127 0.22 9.11 -7.72
C TYR A 127 0.22 10.16 -8.84
N LEU A 128 -0.86 10.91 -8.98
CA LEU A 128 -1.01 11.96 -10.00
C LEU A 128 -0.56 13.35 -9.52
N LEU A 129 -0.14 13.49 -8.27
CA LEU A 129 0.33 14.77 -7.73
C LEU A 129 1.53 15.30 -8.52
N PRO A 130 1.49 16.58 -8.97
CA PRO A 130 2.61 17.19 -9.68
C PRO A 130 3.89 17.25 -8.85
N GLU A 131 3.79 17.32 -7.53
CA GLU A 131 4.91 17.30 -6.58
C GLU A 131 5.77 16.05 -6.72
N LEU A 132 5.16 14.92 -7.11
CA LEU A 132 5.90 13.66 -7.31
C LEU A 132 6.87 13.69 -8.50
N ARG A 133 6.84 14.75 -9.33
CA ARG A 133 7.79 14.91 -10.45
C ARG A 133 9.12 15.50 -9.99
N THR A 134 9.20 16.06 -8.78
CA THR A 134 10.42 16.64 -8.23
C THR A 134 11.45 15.58 -7.85
N ASP A 135 12.72 15.97 -7.73
CA ASP A 135 13.82 15.06 -7.35
C ASP A 135 13.63 14.48 -5.94
N ARG A 136 12.94 15.21 -5.06
CA ARG A 136 12.60 14.72 -3.71
C ARG A 136 11.89 13.36 -3.73
N PHE A 137 11.04 13.12 -4.72
CA PHE A 137 10.28 11.88 -4.86
C PHE A 137 10.86 10.91 -5.92
N ALA A 138 12.10 11.14 -6.38
CA ALA A 138 12.78 10.21 -7.28
C ALA A 138 12.86 8.78 -6.72
N PRO A 139 13.16 8.54 -5.43
CA PRO A 139 13.17 7.20 -4.85
C PRO A 139 11.82 6.49 -4.93
N PHE A 140 10.71 7.18 -4.69
CA PHE A 140 9.37 6.60 -4.85
C PHE A 140 9.10 6.22 -6.32
N ARG A 141 9.38 7.14 -7.26
CA ARG A 141 9.21 6.85 -8.70
C ARG A 141 10.04 5.66 -9.15
N GLN A 142 11.25 5.52 -8.62
CA GLN A 142 12.14 4.40 -8.90
C GLN A 142 11.50 3.07 -8.43
N ARG A 143 11.07 2.97 -7.16
CA ARG A 143 10.43 1.77 -6.61
C ARG A 143 9.18 1.38 -7.41
N ARG A 144 8.35 2.37 -7.79
CA ARG A 144 7.18 2.11 -8.62
C ARG A 144 7.55 1.63 -10.04
N ALA A 145 8.65 2.16 -10.62
CA ALA A 145 9.16 1.68 -11.90
C ALA A 145 9.72 0.25 -11.79
N GLU A 146 10.37 -0.08 -10.69
CA GLU A 146 10.84 -1.44 -10.40
C GLU A 146 9.67 -2.42 -10.26
N LEU A 147 8.60 -2.05 -9.57
CA LEU A 147 7.39 -2.89 -9.49
C LEU A 147 6.77 -3.11 -10.88
N ARG A 148 6.67 -2.06 -11.70
CA ARG A 148 6.21 -2.18 -13.08
C ARG A 148 7.09 -3.15 -13.89
N GLU A 149 8.41 -3.11 -13.71
CA GLU A 149 9.33 -4.01 -14.39
C GLU A 149 9.15 -5.46 -13.93
N VAL A 150 8.89 -5.70 -12.64
CA VAL A 150 8.53 -7.03 -12.13
C VAL A 150 7.27 -7.56 -12.83
N TYR A 151 6.22 -6.74 -12.92
CA TYR A 151 5.01 -7.10 -13.65
C TYR A 151 5.30 -7.44 -15.10
N ARG A 152 6.11 -6.62 -15.80
CA ARG A 152 6.47 -6.84 -17.20
C ARG A 152 7.18 -8.18 -17.38
N ARG A 153 8.17 -8.49 -16.54
CA ARG A 153 8.91 -9.77 -16.62
C ARG A 153 8.01 -10.99 -16.38
N LEU A 154 7.10 -10.92 -15.41
CA LEU A 154 6.12 -11.99 -15.18
C LEU A 154 5.14 -12.11 -16.36
N SER A 155 4.70 -10.97 -16.94
CA SER A 155 3.83 -10.95 -18.10
C SER A 155 4.51 -11.53 -19.34
N ASP A 156 5.77 -11.18 -19.60
CA ASP A 156 6.56 -11.76 -20.69
C ASP A 156 6.66 -13.29 -20.57
N ALA A 157 6.85 -13.79 -19.33
CA ALA A 157 6.89 -15.22 -19.09
C ALA A 157 5.52 -15.91 -19.35
N VAL A 158 4.41 -15.27 -18.97
CA VAL A 158 3.06 -15.78 -19.30
C VAL A 158 2.83 -15.78 -20.81
N ILE A 159 3.21 -14.71 -21.50
CA ILE A 159 3.09 -14.62 -22.97
C ILE A 159 3.90 -15.74 -23.64
N ALA A 160 5.11 -16.03 -23.16
CA ALA A 160 5.94 -17.10 -23.68
C ALA A 160 5.32 -18.50 -23.47
N GLU A 161 4.63 -18.73 -22.33
CA GLU A 161 3.92 -19.98 -22.03
C GLU A 161 2.61 -20.13 -22.83
N CYS A 162 1.87 -19.02 -23.06
CA CYS A 162 0.49 -19.05 -23.57
C CYS A 162 0.34 -18.56 -25.01
N GLY A 163 1.38 -17.96 -25.61
CA GLY A 163 1.33 -17.47 -26.99
C GLY A 163 0.57 -16.15 -27.15
N GLY A 164 0.40 -15.37 -26.09
CA GLY A 164 -0.29 -14.09 -26.12
C GLY A 164 0.47 -12.97 -26.84
N PRO A 165 -0.15 -11.79 -27.02
CA PRO A 165 0.44 -10.69 -27.75
C PRO A 165 1.53 -9.96 -26.92
N PRO A 166 2.78 -9.80 -27.42
CA PRO A 166 3.85 -9.12 -26.68
C PRO A 166 3.50 -7.68 -26.26
N ALA A 167 2.66 -6.99 -27.04
CA ALA A 167 2.21 -5.63 -26.76
C ALA A 167 1.35 -5.52 -25.48
N ALA A 168 0.84 -6.64 -24.94
CA ALA A 168 0.04 -6.65 -23.72
C ALA A 168 0.87 -6.71 -22.44
N ALA A 169 2.20 -6.87 -22.50
CA ALA A 169 3.04 -7.11 -21.33
C ALA A 169 2.96 -6.03 -20.23
N ASP A 170 2.71 -4.77 -20.60
CA ASP A 170 2.56 -3.66 -19.66
C ASP A 170 1.14 -3.49 -19.08
N LEU A 171 0.14 -4.21 -19.61
CA LEU A 171 -1.25 -4.01 -19.22
C LEU A 171 -1.61 -4.55 -17.83
N PRO A 172 -1.08 -5.68 -17.32
CA PRO A 172 -1.41 -6.19 -15.99
C PRO A 172 -1.16 -5.18 -14.88
N PHE A 173 -0.03 -4.47 -14.91
CA PHE A 173 0.26 -3.40 -13.96
C PHE A 173 -0.80 -2.29 -14.01
N ARG A 174 -1.23 -1.88 -15.21
CA ARG A 174 -2.26 -0.84 -15.37
C ARG A 174 -3.64 -1.30 -14.93
N LEU A 175 -3.96 -2.58 -15.15
CA LEU A 175 -5.22 -3.15 -14.64
C LEU A 175 -5.27 -3.16 -13.13
N VAL A 176 -4.19 -3.50 -12.45
CA VAL A 176 -4.13 -3.42 -10.99
C VAL A 176 -4.29 -1.97 -10.51
N GLU A 177 -3.61 -1.01 -11.14
CA GLU A 177 -3.77 0.41 -10.80
C GLU A 177 -5.19 0.96 -11.08
N SER A 178 -6.01 0.30 -11.91
CA SER A 178 -7.39 0.74 -12.16
C SER A 178 -8.27 0.76 -10.89
N VAL A 179 -7.89 0.00 -9.85
CA VAL A 179 -8.50 0.07 -8.52
C VAL A 179 -8.56 1.49 -7.98
N VAL A 180 -7.51 2.29 -8.24
CA VAL A 180 -7.42 3.68 -7.79
C VAL A 180 -8.58 4.51 -8.36
N ASN A 181 -8.89 4.34 -9.65
CA ASN A 181 -9.99 5.06 -10.30
C ASN A 181 -11.34 4.61 -9.75
N THR A 182 -11.57 3.29 -9.64
CA THR A 182 -12.82 2.75 -9.06
C THR A 182 -13.10 3.33 -7.68
N ARG A 183 -12.07 3.44 -6.84
CA ARG A 183 -12.19 4.04 -5.51
C ARG A 183 -12.40 5.55 -5.54
N SER A 184 -11.91 6.24 -6.56
CA SER A 184 -12.13 7.68 -6.74
C SER A 184 -13.55 7.99 -7.21
N ASP A 185 -14.18 7.05 -7.91
CA ASP A 185 -15.57 7.17 -8.37
C ASP A 185 -16.60 6.84 -7.26
N GLU A 186 -16.14 6.70 -6.00
CA GLU A 186 -16.95 6.34 -4.82
C GLU A 186 -17.71 5.01 -4.97
N VAL A 187 -17.26 4.17 -5.90
CA VAL A 187 -17.81 2.83 -6.07
C VAL A 187 -17.21 1.90 -5.02
N GLU A 188 -18.04 1.35 -4.16
CA GLU A 188 -17.58 0.31 -3.22
C GLU A 188 -17.00 -0.87 -4.00
N GLY A 189 -15.68 -1.08 -3.86
CA GLY A 189 -15.01 -2.23 -4.42
C GLY A 189 -15.55 -3.53 -3.79
N THR A 190 -15.83 -4.53 -4.61
CA THR A 190 -16.24 -5.84 -4.10
C THR A 190 -15.03 -6.66 -3.62
N PRO A 191 -15.19 -7.55 -2.63
CA PRO A 191 -14.12 -8.47 -2.24
C PRO A 191 -13.58 -9.33 -3.39
N ALA A 192 -14.36 -9.49 -4.45
CA ALA A 192 -13.98 -10.23 -5.67
C ALA A 192 -13.12 -9.41 -6.63
N GLN A 193 -13.14 -8.07 -6.56
CA GLN A 193 -12.48 -7.20 -7.53
C GLN A 193 -11.00 -7.51 -7.75
N PRO A 194 -10.14 -7.73 -6.71
CA PRO A 194 -8.74 -8.08 -6.92
C PRO A 194 -8.54 -9.37 -7.73
N TRP A 195 -9.41 -10.35 -7.54
CA TRP A 195 -9.38 -11.63 -8.23
C TRP A 195 -9.78 -11.47 -9.70
N VAL A 196 -10.87 -10.74 -9.95
CA VAL A 196 -11.34 -10.44 -11.31
C VAL A 196 -10.28 -9.69 -12.11
N ILE A 197 -9.59 -8.73 -11.49
CA ILE A 197 -8.48 -7.99 -12.11
C ILE A 197 -7.32 -8.93 -12.47
N ALA A 198 -6.94 -9.83 -11.56
CA ALA A 198 -5.86 -10.79 -11.80
C ALA A 198 -6.19 -11.77 -12.93
N GLU A 199 -7.42 -12.28 -12.96
CA GLU A 199 -7.89 -13.13 -14.05
C GLU A 199 -7.94 -12.39 -15.39
N ALA A 200 -8.45 -11.15 -15.41
CA ALA A 200 -8.46 -10.31 -16.61
C ALA A 200 -7.04 -10.04 -17.12
N ALA A 201 -6.09 -9.77 -16.20
CA ALA A 201 -4.68 -9.59 -16.54
C ALA A 201 -4.08 -10.82 -17.21
N LEU A 202 -4.40 -12.03 -16.77
CA LEU A 202 -3.93 -13.26 -17.40
C LEU A 202 -4.61 -13.51 -18.75
N ARG A 203 -5.91 -13.24 -18.88
CA ARG A 203 -6.65 -13.41 -20.16
C ARG A 203 -6.07 -12.55 -21.28
N ILE A 204 -5.73 -11.29 -21.00
CA ILE A 204 -5.14 -10.41 -22.03
C ILE A 204 -3.73 -10.86 -22.45
N LEU A 205 -3.04 -11.66 -21.62
CA LEU A 205 -1.75 -12.26 -21.93
C LEU A 205 -1.87 -13.61 -22.65
N GLY A 206 -3.09 -14.04 -23.03
CA GLY A 206 -3.34 -15.27 -23.77
C GLY A 206 -3.60 -16.50 -22.91
N PHE A 207 -3.75 -16.36 -21.57
CA PHE A 207 -4.10 -17.49 -20.71
C PHE A 207 -5.59 -17.85 -20.90
N ASP A 208 -5.86 -19.07 -21.37
CA ASP A 208 -7.19 -19.63 -21.63
C ASP A 208 -7.54 -20.85 -20.74
N GLY A 209 -6.62 -21.21 -19.81
CA GLY A 209 -6.79 -22.34 -18.91
C GLY A 209 -7.79 -22.13 -17.78
N ASP A 210 -7.95 -23.18 -16.96
CA ASP A 210 -8.77 -23.11 -15.73
C ASP A 210 -8.10 -22.24 -14.65
N PHE A 211 -8.87 -21.30 -14.11
CA PHE A 211 -8.41 -20.41 -13.03
C PHE A 211 -8.51 -21.05 -11.65
N SER A 212 -9.25 -22.14 -11.45
CA SER A 212 -9.47 -22.74 -10.14
C SER A 212 -8.16 -23.13 -9.42
N PRO A 213 -7.16 -23.73 -10.11
CA PRO A 213 -5.87 -24.02 -9.50
C PRO A 213 -5.10 -22.75 -9.09
N LEU A 214 -5.18 -21.69 -9.92
CA LEU A 214 -4.51 -20.40 -9.64
C LEU A 214 -5.13 -19.71 -8.42
N VAL A 215 -6.47 -19.69 -8.34
CA VAL A 215 -7.22 -19.14 -7.21
C VAL A 215 -6.85 -19.88 -5.92
N THR A 216 -6.84 -21.23 -5.96
CA THR A 216 -6.49 -22.06 -4.80
C THR A 216 -5.07 -21.79 -4.32
N ALA A 217 -4.09 -21.76 -5.23
CA ALA A 217 -2.70 -21.52 -4.91
C ALA A 217 -2.47 -20.09 -4.37
N THR A 218 -3.14 -19.09 -4.97
CA THR A 218 -3.07 -17.71 -4.51
C THR A 218 -3.67 -17.55 -3.12
N ALA A 219 -4.84 -18.14 -2.87
CA ALA A 219 -5.48 -18.13 -1.56
C ALA A 219 -4.57 -18.72 -0.47
N ALA A 220 -3.97 -19.87 -0.77
CA ALA A 220 -3.01 -20.54 0.13
C ALA A 220 -1.75 -19.68 0.38
N ARG A 221 -1.15 -19.11 -0.68
CA ARG A 221 0.08 -18.30 -0.58
C ARG A 221 -0.13 -17.01 0.22
N LEU A 222 -1.29 -16.37 0.06
CA LEU A 222 -1.62 -15.10 0.71
C LEU A 222 -2.34 -15.27 2.06
N GLY A 223 -2.72 -16.50 2.44
CA GLY A 223 -3.48 -16.76 3.67
C GLY A 223 -4.87 -16.10 3.66
N VAL A 224 -5.53 -16.03 2.49
CA VAL A 224 -6.80 -15.33 2.32
C VAL A 224 -7.88 -16.28 1.80
N ARG A 225 -9.15 -15.94 2.07
CA ARG A 225 -10.27 -16.69 1.49
C ARG A 225 -10.51 -16.22 0.05
N PRO A 226 -10.65 -17.13 -0.92
CA PRO A 226 -11.06 -16.77 -2.27
C PRO A 226 -12.49 -16.21 -2.28
N PRO A 227 -12.87 -15.41 -3.29
CA PRO A 227 -14.23 -14.94 -3.43
C PRO A 227 -15.17 -16.13 -3.62
N GLN A 228 -16.37 -16.03 -3.03
CA GLN A 228 -17.40 -17.02 -3.33
C GLN A 228 -17.85 -16.78 -4.77
N THR A 229 -17.72 -17.80 -5.61
CA THR A 229 -18.32 -17.75 -6.95
C THR A 229 -19.83 -17.66 -6.77
N PRO A 230 -20.52 -16.64 -7.32
CA PRO A 230 -21.97 -16.62 -7.27
C PRO A 230 -22.48 -17.88 -7.94
N ALA A 231 -23.40 -18.60 -7.27
CA ALA A 231 -24.10 -19.73 -7.89
C ALA A 231 -24.76 -19.24 -9.18
N ARG A 232 -24.46 -19.90 -10.30
CA ARG A 232 -25.08 -19.61 -11.60
C ARG A 232 -26.56 -19.96 -11.58
#